data_a45af6d8f3680f5ae4ba77aae3d3f40d
#
_entry.id   a45af6d8f3680f5ae4ba77aae3d3f40d
#
_cell.length_a   1.000
_cell.length_b   1.000
_cell.length_c   1.000
_cell.angle_alpha   90.00
_cell.angle_beta   90.00
_cell.angle_gamma   90.00
#
_symmetry.space_group_name_H-M   'P 1'
#
loop_
_entity.id
_entity.type
_entity.pdbx_description
1 polymer ?
#
loop_
_entity_poly.entity_id
_entity_poly.type
_entity_poly.pdbx_seq_one_letter_code
_entity_poly.pdbx_strand_id
1 'polypeptide(L)'
;MMGPDVTILTHTHNIERTDIPMGKQGMREAEVIIGNDVWIGMRVIIMPGVKVGDGAVIGAGAVVTKDVPAFTVVGGVPAKIIKYRK
;
A
#
# COMPACT_ATOMS: atom_id res chain seq x y z
N MET A 1 4.66 7.56 11.65
CA MET A 1 3.77 7.10 12.73
C MET A 1 2.66 6.23 12.17
N MET A 2 2.36 5.12 12.78
CA MET A 2 1.30 4.21 12.35
C MET A 2 0.23 4.10 13.42
N GLY A 3 -1.05 4.18 12.99
CA GLY A 3 -2.18 3.90 13.86
C GLY A 3 -2.37 2.42 14.12
N PRO A 4 -3.39 2.02 14.91
CA PRO A 4 -3.68 0.61 15.16
C PRO A 4 -4.26 -0.08 13.92
N ASP A 5 -4.10 -1.41 13.87
CA ASP A 5 -4.66 -2.28 12.82
C ASP A 5 -4.16 -1.96 11.41
N VAL A 6 -2.92 -1.50 11.28
CA VAL A 6 -2.28 -1.33 9.97
C VAL A 6 -1.78 -2.69 9.49
N THR A 7 -2.14 -3.04 8.26
CA THR A 7 -1.73 -4.29 7.63
C THR A 7 -0.87 -3.98 6.41
N ILE A 8 0.35 -4.52 6.39
CA ILE A 8 1.27 -4.38 5.26
C ILE A 8 1.46 -5.77 4.64
N LEU A 9 1.03 -5.90 3.40
CA LEU A 9 1.08 -7.18 2.69
C LEU A 9 2.29 -7.20 1.76
N THR A 10 3.14 -8.21 1.92
CA THR A 10 4.37 -8.35 1.12
C THR A 10 4.35 -9.54 0.17
N HIS A 11 3.30 -10.34 0.21
CA HIS A 11 3.16 -11.52 -0.64
C HIS A 11 1.87 -11.47 -1.42
N THR A 12 1.91 -11.96 -2.65
CA THR A 12 0.72 -12.12 -3.49
C THR A 12 0.88 -13.36 -4.35
N HIS A 13 -0.23 -13.96 -4.77
CA HIS A 13 -0.18 -15.10 -5.68
C HIS A 13 0.28 -14.65 -7.07
N ASN A 14 1.04 -15.50 -7.73
CA ASN A 14 1.37 -15.30 -9.13
C ASN A 14 0.10 -15.49 -9.97
N ILE A 15 -0.16 -14.58 -10.87
CA ILE A 15 -1.37 -14.56 -11.68
C ILE A 15 -1.09 -14.42 -13.19
N GLU A 16 0.17 -14.59 -13.59
CA GLU A 16 0.59 -14.39 -14.97
C GLU A 16 0.04 -15.46 -15.92
N ARG A 17 -0.26 -16.64 -15.39
CA ARG A 17 -0.77 -17.76 -16.19
C ARG A 17 -2.26 -17.92 -15.94
N THR A 18 -3.01 -17.94 -17.04
CA THR A 18 -4.46 -18.10 -16.99
C THR A 18 -4.91 -19.56 -17.12
N ASP A 19 -3.99 -20.45 -17.52
CA ASP A 19 -4.25 -21.89 -17.68
C ASP A 19 -4.04 -22.70 -16.38
N ILE A 20 -3.58 -22.05 -15.33
CA ILE A 20 -3.34 -22.67 -14.01
C ILE A 20 -4.12 -21.90 -12.96
N PRO A 21 -4.83 -22.58 -12.05
CA PRO A 21 -5.48 -21.87 -10.93
C PRO A 21 -4.48 -21.03 -10.14
N MET A 22 -4.88 -19.83 -9.75
CA MET A 22 -4.02 -18.87 -9.06
C MET A 22 -3.29 -19.49 -7.86
N GLY A 23 -3.98 -20.27 -7.04
CA GLY A 23 -3.39 -20.88 -5.87
C GLY A 23 -2.31 -21.92 -6.17
N LYS A 24 -2.19 -22.36 -7.43
CA LYS A 24 -1.17 -23.33 -7.85
C LYS A 24 0.02 -22.68 -8.54
N GLN A 25 -0.03 -21.39 -8.79
CA GLN A 25 1.08 -20.66 -9.43
C GLN A 25 2.15 -20.26 -8.44
N GLY A 26 1.91 -20.48 -7.14
CA GLY A 26 2.80 -20.07 -6.08
C GLY A 26 2.58 -18.62 -5.67
N MET A 27 3.39 -18.15 -4.76
CA MET A 27 3.36 -16.78 -4.27
C MET A 27 4.64 -16.07 -4.63
N ARG A 28 4.53 -14.79 -4.91
CA ARG A 28 5.70 -13.93 -5.07
C ARG A 28 5.78 -12.95 -3.92
N GLU A 29 6.99 -12.56 -3.60
CA GLU A 29 7.28 -11.55 -2.61
C GLU A 29 7.44 -10.21 -3.31
N ALA A 30 6.80 -9.17 -2.77
CA ALA A 30 6.90 -7.82 -3.30
C ALA A 30 7.06 -6.86 -2.13
N GLU A 31 8.26 -6.34 -1.96
CA GLU A 31 8.63 -5.52 -0.83
C GLU A 31 7.85 -4.21 -0.79
N VAL A 32 7.36 -3.84 0.40
CA VAL A 32 6.77 -2.53 0.65
C VAL A 32 7.86 -1.64 1.23
N ILE A 33 8.05 -0.47 0.62
CA ILE A 33 9.05 0.50 1.06
C ILE A 33 8.33 1.73 1.58
N ILE A 34 8.57 2.09 2.83
CA ILE A 34 7.97 3.26 3.46
C ILE A 34 9.07 4.26 3.78
N GLY A 35 8.93 5.48 3.24
CA GLY A 35 9.91 6.54 3.44
C GLY A 35 9.89 7.11 4.86
N ASN A 36 10.57 8.25 5.02
CA ASN A 36 10.71 8.93 6.30
C ASN A 36 9.52 9.83 6.58
N ASP A 37 9.18 9.99 7.86
CA ASP A 37 8.13 10.91 8.32
C ASP A 37 6.76 10.63 7.70
N VAL A 38 6.48 9.37 7.42
CA VAL A 38 5.17 8.94 6.89
C VAL A 38 4.20 8.78 8.06
N TRP A 39 3.00 9.31 7.87
CA TRP A 39 1.91 9.14 8.83
C TRP A 39 0.87 8.18 8.25
N ILE A 40 0.63 7.08 8.94
CA ILE A 40 -0.34 6.08 8.50
C ILE A 40 -1.48 6.00 9.53
N GLY A 41 -2.70 6.27 9.09
CA GLY A 41 -3.88 6.18 9.93
C GLY A 41 -4.23 4.75 10.34
N MET A 42 -5.27 4.59 11.14
CA MET A 42 -5.70 3.26 11.58
C MET A 42 -6.35 2.45 10.44
N ARG A 43 -6.27 1.14 10.54
CA ARG A 43 -6.94 0.19 9.63
C ARG A 43 -6.58 0.39 8.16
N VAL A 44 -5.38 0.83 7.92
CA VAL A 44 -4.83 0.97 6.56
C VAL A 44 -4.32 -0.39 6.09
N ILE A 45 -4.55 -0.69 4.84
CA ILE A 45 -3.97 -1.88 4.18
C ILE A 45 -3.06 -1.39 3.06
N ILE A 46 -1.81 -1.82 3.08
CA ILE A 46 -0.85 -1.51 2.03
C ILE A 46 -0.56 -2.80 1.25
N MET A 47 -0.82 -2.75 -0.04
CA MET A 47 -0.68 -3.91 -0.92
C MET A 47 0.78 -4.17 -1.27
N PRO A 48 1.12 -5.41 -1.68
CA PRO A 48 2.50 -5.76 -2.00
C PRO A 48 3.11 -4.86 -3.08
N GLY A 49 4.37 -4.52 -2.92
CA GLY A 49 5.13 -3.76 -3.90
C GLY A 49 4.94 -2.25 -3.88
N VAL A 50 4.08 -1.75 -2.99
CA VAL A 50 3.82 -0.31 -2.90
C VAL A 50 5.01 0.42 -2.28
N LYS A 51 5.36 1.58 -2.84
CA LYS A 51 6.35 2.49 -2.28
C LYS A 51 5.65 3.75 -1.80
N VAL A 52 5.89 4.09 -0.54
CA VAL A 52 5.31 5.29 0.08
C VAL A 52 6.42 6.32 0.25
N GLY A 53 6.27 7.47 -0.41
CA GLY A 53 7.27 8.53 -0.39
C GLY A 53 7.34 9.26 0.94
N ASP A 54 8.45 9.98 1.15
CA ASP A 54 8.69 10.72 2.38
C ASP A 54 7.58 11.73 2.67
N GLY A 55 7.24 11.87 3.93
CA GLY A 55 6.27 12.86 4.37
C GLY A 55 4.84 12.63 3.93
N ALA A 56 4.53 11.47 3.36
CA ALA A 56 3.17 11.14 2.94
C ALA A 56 2.26 10.89 4.14
N VAL A 57 0.97 11.15 3.96
CA VAL A 57 -0.07 10.87 4.94
C VAL A 57 -1.09 9.93 4.30
N ILE A 58 -1.34 8.80 4.95
CA ILE A 58 -2.34 7.83 4.50
C ILE A 58 -3.51 7.87 5.47
N GLY A 59 -4.68 8.25 4.97
CA GLY A 59 -5.88 8.38 5.78
C GLY A 59 -6.38 7.05 6.34
N ALA A 60 -7.10 7.11 7.46
CA ALA A 60 -7.65 5.92 8.10
C ALA A 60 -8.55 5.12 7.16
N GLY A 61 -8.47 3.81 7.22
CA GLY A 61 -9.27 2.90 6.41
C GLY A 61 -8.88 2.80 4.94
N ALA A 62 -7.80 3.46 4.51
CA ALA A 62 -7.38 3.42 3.11
C ALA A 62 -6.83 2.05 2.72
N VAL A 63 -7.05 1.68 1.47
CA VAL A 63 -6.41 0.52 0.85
C VAL A 63 -5.48 1.03 -0.24
N VAL A 64 -4.18 0.97 0.03
CA VAL A 64 -3.15 1.54 -0.85
C VAL A 64 -2.73 0.48 -1.87
N THR A 65 -3.07 0.71 -3.13
CA THR A 65 -2.83 -0.23 -4.22
C THR A 65 -1.74 0.24 -5.20
N LYS A 66 -1.35 1.52 -5.12
CA LYS A 66 -0.34 2.13 -5.99
C LYS A 66 0.64 2.93 -5.15
N ASP A 67 1.80 3.22 -5.73
CA ASP A 67 2.81 4.05 -5.07
C ASP A 67 2.22 5.39 -4.63
N VAL A 68 2.66 5.84 -3.46
CA VAL A 68 2.22 7.10 -2.87
C VAL A 68 3.34 8.12 -3.03
N PRO A 69 3.13 9.21 -3.79
CA PRO A 69 4.17 10.23 -3.94
C PRO A 69 4.50 10.91 -2.60
N ALA A 70 5.72 11.42 -2.50
CA ALA A 70 6.14 12.17 -1.32
C ALA A 70 5.25 13.39 -1.09
N PHE A 71 5.05 13.72 0.18
CA PHE A 71 4.30 14.91 0.62
C PHE A 71 2.88 14.99 0.06
N THR A 72 2.22 13.83 -0.06
CA THR A 72 0.81 13.78 -0.45
C THR A 72 -0.04 13.25 0.69
N VAL A 73 -1.32 13.58 0.65
CA VAL A 73 -2.33 12.96 1.50
C VAL A 73 -3.19 12.08 0.60
N VAL A 74 -3.25 10.80 0.92
CA VAL A 74 -4.05 9.83 0.18
C VAL A 74 -5.09 9.21 1.08
N GLY A 75 -6.19 8.75 0.50
CA GLY A 75 -7.25 8.09 1.27
C GLY A 75 -8.24 7.38 0.36
N GLY A 76 -9.08 6.56 0.98
CA GLY A 76 -10.14 5.83 0.28
C GLY A 76 -9.77 4.41 -0.12
N VAL A 77 -10.70 3.74 -0.79
CA VAL A 77 -10.58 2.36 -1.27
C VAL A 77 -11.02 2.32 -2.73
N PRO A 78 -10.08 2.19 -3.68
CA PRO A 78 -8.63 2.27 -3.53
C PRO A 78 -8.18 3.69 -3.16
N ALA A 79 -7.05 3.80 -2.49
CA ALA A 79 -6.53 5.09 -2.05
C ALA A 79 -6.16 5.96 -3.26
N LYS A 80 -6.56 7.22 -3.19
CA LYS A 80 -6.26 8.24 -4.21
C LYS A 80 -5.72 9.48 -3.54
N ILE A 81 -4.98 10.28 -4.32
CA ILE A 81 -4.43 11.53 -3.82
C ILE A 81 -5.58 12.50 -3.52
N ILE A 82 -5.65 12.96 -2.28
CA ILE A 82 -6.61 13.97 -1.85
C ILE A 82 -6.02 15.35 -2.04
N LYS A 83 -4.76 15.54 -1.65
CA LYS A 83 -4.06 16.82 -1.80
C LYS A 83 -2.55 16.61 -1.66
N TYR A 84 -1.80 17.60 -2.06
CA TYR A 84 -0.37 17.70 -1.80
C TYR A 84 -0.14 18.54 -0.56
N ARG A 85 0.87 18.19 0.24
CA ARG A 85 1.24 18.94 1.45
C ARG A 85 2.12 20.14 1.14
N LYS A 86 2.65 20.18 -0.06
CA LYS A 86 3.51 21.27 -0.53
C LYS A 86 3.11 21.70 -1.93
#